data_a0ba85bf30a4635d321e94f45aa8a59f
#
_entry.id   a0ba85bf30a4635d321e94f45aa8a59f
#
_cell.length_a   1.000
_cell.length_b   1.000
_cell.length_c   1.000
_cell.angle_alpha   90.00
_cell.angle_beta   90.00
_cell.angle_gamma   90.00
#
_symmetry.space_group_name_H-M   'P 1'
#
loop_
_entity.id
_entity.type
_entity.pdbx_description
1 polymer ?
#
loop_
_entity_poly.entity_id
_entity_poly.type
_entity_poly.pdbx_seq_one_letter_code
_entity_poly.pdbx_strand_id
1 'polypeptide(L)'
;MYIKNNNFSKYEQAIDFANVDEIVIAAPYWDMSFPSLLKVYFENICVNGITFEYDENGKLVKKVKAKTLTYIVTSGGPLSNKSSLYSYLKELCDLFSIPTFNFYYVDMLDVYPNDVCDRLIETAKKF
;
A
#
# COMPACT_ATOMS: atom_id res chain seq x y z
N MET A 1 -15.71 -18.47 -13.37
CA MET A 1 -17.15 -18.53 -13.63
C MET A 1 -17.97 -17.42 -12.96
N TYR A 2 -17.37 -16.55 -12.19
CA TYR A 2 -18.05 -15.43 -11.53
C TYR A 2 -18.08 -14.12 -12.32
N ILE A 3 -17.47 -14.08 -13.49
CA ILE A 3 -17.32 -12.87 -14.34
C ILE A 3 -18.55 -12.67 -15.26
N LYS A 4 -19.49 -13.63 -15.34
CA LYS A 4 -20.59 -13.58 -16.31
C LYS A 4 -21.83 -12.80 -15.90
N ASN A 5 -21.96 -12.35 -14.67
CA ASN A 5 -23.16 -11.64 -14.22
C ASN A 5 -22.79 -10.32 -13.51
N ASN A 6 -22.77 -9.22 -14.23
CA ASN A 6 -22.83 -7.83 -13.74
C ASN A 6 -21.94 -7.41 -12.53
N ASN A 7 -20.96 -8.21 -12.12
CA ASN A 7 -20.07 -7.93 -11.00
C ASN A 7 -18.70 -7.37 -11.45
N PHE A 8 -18.60 -6.86 -12.67
CA PHE A 8 -17.37 -6.24 -13.17
C PHE A 8 -16.93 -5.08 -12.26
N SER A 9 -17.90 -4.31 -11.75
CA SER A 9 -17.65 -3.22 -10.81
C SER A 9 -17.06 -3.67 -9.47
N LYS A 10 -17.35 -4.89 -9.02
CA LYS A 10 -16.83 -5.44 -7.76
C LYS A 10 -15.33 -5.73 -7.81
N TYR A 11 -14.80 -6.10 -8.95
CA TYR A 11 -13.38 -6.47 -9.14
C TYR A 11 -12.59 -5.41 -9.89
N GLU A 12 -13.21 -4.30 -10.26
CA GLU A 12 -12.58 -3.22 -11.02
C GLU A 12 -11.30 -2.72 -10.34
N GLN A 13 -11.37 -2.46 -9.04
CA GLN A 13 -10.19 -2.01 -8.27
C GLN A 13 -9.05 -3.04 -8.29
N ALA A 14 -9.36 -4.32 -8.18
CA ALA A 14 -8.34 -5.38 -8.24
C ALA A 14 -7.73 -5.52 -9.64
N ILE A 15 -8.54 -5.39 -10.68
CA ILE A 15 -8.09 -5.43 -12.07
C ILE A 15 -7.19 -4.23 -12.37
N ASP A 16 -7.61 -3.04 -11.97
CA ASP A 16 -6.82 -1.82 -12.14
C ASP A 16 -5.49 -1.93 -11.40
N PHE A 17 -5.52 -2.34 -10.13
CA PHE A 17 -4.33 -2.55 -9.32
C PHE A 17 -3.34 -3.55 -9.95
N ALA A 18 -3.85 -4.62 -10.55
CA ALA A 18 -3.01 -5.64 -11.19
C ALA A 18 -2.30 -5.13 -12.46
N ASN A 19 -2.86 -4.14 -13.14
CA ASN A 19 -2.43 -3.70 -14.48
C ASN A 19 -1.60 -2.42 -14.51
N VAL A 20 -1.45 -1.71 -13.39
CA VAL A 20 -0.63 -0.50 -13.32
C VAL A 20 0.87 -0.81 -13.28
N ASP A 21 1.68 0.12 -13.76
CA ASP A 21 3.14 -0.04 -13.79
C ASP A 21 3.79 0.29 -12.45
N GLU A 22 3.21 1.21 -11.69
CA GLU A 22 3.70 1.69 -10.41
C GLU A 22 2.52 2.02 -9.49
N ILE A 23 2.71 1.77 -8.20
CA ILE A 23 1.70 2.03 -7.18
C ILE A 23 2.25 3.04 -6.19
N VAL A 24 1.53 4.14 -6.01
CA VAL A 24 1.82 5.17 -5.00
C VAL A 24 0.60 5.34 -4.11
N ILE A 25 0.79 5.18 -2.81
CA ILE A 25 -0.26 5.35 -1.81
C ILE A 25 0.20 6.42 -0.83
N ALA A 26 -0.61 7.46 -0.66
CA ALA A 26 -0.39 8.49 0.34
C ALA A 26 -1.57 8.53 1.32
N ALA A 27 -1.28 8.34 2.61
CA ALA A 27 -2.31 8.32 3.64
C ALA A 27 -1.76 8.76 5.00
N PRO A 28 -2.58 9.36 5.87
CA PRO A 28 -2.16 9.71 7.22
C PRO A 28 -2.01 8.47 8.11
N TYR A 29 -1.21 8.61 9.18
CA TYR A 29 -1.07 7.61 10.22
C TYR A 29 -2.11 7.86 11.32
N TRP A 30 -3.16 7.05 11.34
CA TRP A 30 -4.26 7.14 12.30
C TRP A 30 -4.38 5.85 13.11
N ASP A 31 -4.51 6.01 14.43
CA ASP A 31 -4.71 4.88 15.34
C ASP A 31 -3.68 3.74 15.14
N MET A 32 -2.40 4.12 15.03
CA MET A 32 -1.28 3.19 14.81
C MET A 32 -1.31 2.47 13.44
N SER A 33 -2.09 2.98 12.48
CA SER A 33 -2.29 2.37 11.18
C SER A 33 -2.65 3.42 10.12
N PHE A 34 -3.41 3.05 9.13
CA PHE A 34 -3.96 3.88 8.05
C PHE A 34 -5.47 4.03 8.23
N PRO A 35 -6.11 5.00 7.54
CA PRO A 35 -7.56 5.17 7.59
C PRO A 35 -8.32 3.91 7.19
N SER A 36 -9.46 3.66 7.82
CA SER A 36 -10.29 2.47 7.56
C SER A 36 -10.69 2.30 6.09
N LEU A 37 -10.90 3.41 5.38
CA LEU A 37 -11.21 3.40 3.95
C LEU A 37 -10.09 2.76 3.12
N LEU A 38 -8.84 2.97 3.49
CA LEU A 38 -7.69 2.34 2.83
C LEU A 38 -7.67 0.83 3.12
N LYS A 39 -8.06 0.40 4.32
CA LYS A 39 -8.20 -1.03 4.64
C LYS A 39 -9.26 -1.71 3.78
N VAL A 40 -10.41 -1.03 3.58
CA VAL A 40 -11.46 -1.51 2.66
C VAL A 40 -10.91 -1.65 1.24
N TYR A 41 -10.14 -0.67 0.77
CA TYR A 41 -9.48 -0.76 -0.53
C TYR A 41 -8.56 -1.97 -0.62
N PHE A 42 -7.71 -2.20 0.38
CA PHE A 42 -6.82 -3.37 0.41
C PHE A 42 -7.60 -4.69 0.38
N GLU A 43 -8.70 -4.78 1.10
CA GLU A 43 -9.57 -5.96 1.05
C GLU A 43 -10.19 -6.17 -0.33
N ASN A 44 -10.57 -5.09 -1.01
CA ASN A 44 -11.15 -5.15 -2.35
C ASN A 44 -10.15 -5.56 -3.43
N ILE A 45 -8.87 -5.23 -3.27
CA ILE A 45 -7.83 -5.61 -4.24
C ILE A 45 -7.21 -6.98 -3.96
N CYS A 46 -7.38 -7.56 -2.78
CA CYS A 46 -6.91 -8.92 -2.47
C CYS A 46 -7.86 -9.97 -3.05
N VAL A 47 -7.72 -10.24 -4.34
CA VAL A 47 -8.59 -11.17 -5.07
C VAL A 47 -7.76 -12.29 -5.69
N ASN A 48 -8.00 -13.52 -5.24
CA ASN A 48 -7.36 -14.71 -5.79
C ASN A 48 -7.66 -14.84 -7.30
N GLY A 49 -6.65 -15.09 -8.09
CA GLY A 49 -6.71 -15.17 -9.54
C GLY A 49 -6.60 -13.83 -10.28
N ILE A 50 -6.66 -12.68 -9.56
CA ILE A 50 -6.53 -11.35 -10.16
C ILE A 50 -5.24 -10.66 -9.69
N THR A 51 -5.03 -10.56 -8.38
CA THR A 51 -3.86 -9.86 -7.81
C THR A 51 -2.83 -10.80 -7.20
N PHE A 52 -3.23 -11.99 -6.83
CA PHE A 52 -2.34 -13.07 -6.39
C PHE A 52 -2.96 -14.43 -6.72
N GLU A 53 -2.14 -15.45 -6.72
CA GLU A 53 -2.57 -16.85 -6.92
C GLU A 53 -1.51 -17.77 -6.33
N TYR A 54 -1.92 -18.95 -5.88
CA TYR A 54 -1.00 -20.02 -5.49
C TYR A 54 -1.00 -21.12 -6.54
N ASP A 55 0.20 -21.59 -6.93
CA ASP A 55 0.33 -22.73 -7.81
C ASP A 55 0.04 -24.06 -7.07
N GLU A 56 0.14 -25.17 -7.77
CA GLU A 56 -0.10 -26.52 -7.25
C GLU A 56 0.81 -26.90 -6.07
N ASN A 57 1.96 -26.22 -5.93
CA ASN A 57 2.93 -26.43 -4.86
C ASN A 57 2.78 -25.42 -3.71
N GLY A 58 1.74 -24.57 -3.74
CA GLY A 58 1.51 -23.54 -2.75
C GLY A 58 2.43 -22.31 -2.90
N LYS A 59 3.08 -22.13 -4.04
CA LYS A 59 3.95 -20.99 -4.31
C LYS A 59 3.15 -19.84 -4.93
N LEU A 60 3.42 -18.62 -4.48
CA LEU A 60 2.82 -17.41 -5.05
C LEU A 60 3.22 -17.21 -6.52
N VAL A 61 2.23 -17.00 -7.35
CA VAL A 61 2.37 -16.63 -8.76
C VAL A 61 2.15 -15.12 -8.88
N LYS A 62 3.09 -14.42 -9.51
CA LYS A 62 2.98 -12.99 -9.74
C LYS A 62 1.82 -12.68 -10.70
N LYS A 63 0.87 -11.86 -10.24
CA LYS A 63 -0.27 -11.38 -11.02
C LYS A 63 -0.23 -9.86 -11.23
N VAL A 64 0.37 -9.13 -10.29
CA VAL A 64 0.48 -7.67 -10.36
C VAL A 64 1.66 -7.27 -11.23
N LYS A 65 1.42 -6.37 -12.19
CA LYS A 65 2.43 -5.88 -13.14
C LYS A 65 3.46 -4.98 -12.47
N ALA A 66 3.03 -4.16 -11.50
CA ALA A 66 3.89 -3.19 -10.83
C ALA A 66 5.13 -3.84 -10.22
N LYS A 67 6.26 -3.14 -10.32
CA LYS A 67 7.53 -3.52 -9.72
C LYS A 67 7.83 -2.77 -8.43
N THR A 68 7.11 -1.68 -8.21
CA THR A 68 7.33 -0.78 -7.08
C THR A 68 6.00 -0.38 -6.46
N LEU A 69 5.94 -0.46 -5.13
CA LEU A 69 4.92 0.18 -4.32
C LEU A 69 5.61 1.20 -3.42
N THR A 70 5.17 2.44 -3.51
CA THR A 70 5.64 3.52 -2.66
C THR A 70 4.52 3.96 -1.72
N TYR A 71 4.82 3.97 -0.43
CA TYR A 71 3.90 4.46 0.59
C TYR A 71 4.43 5.73 1.23
N ILE A 72 3.60 6.76 1.27
CA ILE A 72 3.91 8.07 1.84
C ILE A 72 2.97 8.31 3.00
N VAL A 73 3.52 8.62 4.17
CA VAL A 73 2.74 8.78 5.40
C VAL A 73 3.24 9.94 6.25
N THR A 74 2.29 10.65 6.86
CA THR A 74 2.56 11.66 7.87
C THR A 74 1.99 11.22 9.22
N SER A 75 2.68 11.55 10.30
CA SER A 75 2.28 11.20 11.66
C SER A 75 2.49 12.35 12.65
N GLY A 76 1.51 12.58 13.53
CA GLY A 76 1.64 13.53 14.63
C GLY A 76 2.65 13.07 15.68
N GLY A 77 2.66 11.78 15.99
CA GLY A 77 3.59 11.14 16.91
C GLY A 77 4.73 10.39 16.20
N PRO A 78 5.51 9.59 16.95
CA PRO A 78 6.64 8.85 16.39
C PRO A 78 6.19 7.73 15.44
N LEU A 79 6.93 7.56 14.35
CA LEU A 79 6.74 6.49 13.38
C LEU A 79 8.10 5.91 12.98
N SER A 80 8.13 4.65 12.61
CA SER A 80 9.35 3.99 12.15
C SER A 80 9.04 2.85 11.16
N ASN A 81 10.08 2.38 10.49
CA ASN A 81 10.02 1.19 9.64
C ASN A 81 9.89 -0.13 10.44
N LYS A 82 9.80 -0.06 11.76
CA LYS A 82 9.50 -1.19 12.64
C LYS A 82 8.04 -1.19 13.12
N SER A 83 7.23 -0.25 12.65
CA SER A 83 5.81 -0.15 12.98
C SER A 83 5.01 -1.32 12.42
N SER A 84 3.85 -1.59 13.01
CA SER A 84 2.89 -2.57 12.46
C SER A 84 2.37 -2.15 11.08
N LEU A 85 2.25 -0.83 10.83
CA LEU A 85 1.93 -0.29 9.52
C LEU A 85 2.95 -0.72 8.45
N TYR A 86 4.24 -0.54 8.72
CA TYR A 86 5.30 -0.93 7.79
C TYR A 86 5.26 -2.44 7.52
N SER A 87 5.15 -3.25 8.56
CA SER A 87 5.11 -4.71 8.44
C SER A 87 3.92 -5.19 7.61
N TYR A 88 2.75 -4.62 7.85
CA TYR A 88 1.55 -4.93 7.09
C TYR A 88 1.72 -4.63 5.58
N LEU A 89 2.22 -3.45 5.25
CA LEU A 89 2.43 -3.05 3.85
C LEU A 89 3.50 -3.91 3.17
N LYS A 90 4.54 -4.29 3.91
CA LYS A 90 5.58 -5.19 3.41
C LYS A 90 5.02 -6.58 3.10
N GLU A 91 4.16 -7.11 3.99
CA GLU A 91 3.47 -8.39 3.75
C GLU A 91 2.53 -8.33 2.55
N LEU A 92 1.84 -7.21 2.33
CA LEU A 92 1.04 -7.00 1.11
C LEU A 92 1.90 -7.01 -0.16
N CYS A 93 3.06 -6.36 -0.13
CA CYS A 93 3.99 -6.39 -1.25
C CYS A 93 4.46 -7.82 -1.54
N ASP A 94 4.73 -8.60 -0.51
CA ASP A 94 5.14 -9.99 -0.66
C ASP A 94 4.00 -10.84 -1.24
N LEU A 95 2.76 -10.65 -0.78
CA LEU A 95 1.57 -11.32 -1.33
C LEU A 95 1.38 -11.02 -2.82
N PHE A 96 1.55 -9.77 -3.23
CA PHE A 96 1.40 -9.35 -4.62
C PHE A 96 2.66 -9.59 -5.46
N SER A 97 3.72 -10.12 -4.88
CA SER A 97 5.02 -10.31 -5.53
C SER A 97 5.58 -9.01 -6.12
N ILE A 98 5.43 -7.89 -5.41
CA ILE A 98 6.00 -6.59 -5.74
C ILE A 98 7.42 -6.52 -5.13
N PRO A 99 8.49 -6.47 -5.95
CA PRO A 99 9.85 -6.65 -5.43
C PRO A 99 10.40 -5.44 -4.69
N THR A 100 9.90 -4.23 -4.98
CA THR A 100 10.42 -3.00 -4.37
C THR A 100 9.35 -2.31 -3.55
N PHE A 101 9.62 -2.11 -2.26
CA PHE A 101 8.78 -1.35 -1.35
C PHE A 101 9.53 -0.14 -0.84
N ASN A 102 9.02 1.05 -1.16
CA ASN A 102 9.52 2.33 -0.66
C ASN A 102 8.57 2.87 0.40
N PHE A 103 9.13 3.25 1.55
CA PHE A 103 8.37 3.80 2.65
C PHE A 103 8.95 5.16 3.05
N TYR A 104 8.22 6.23 2.76
CA TYR A 104 8.57 7.60 3.10
C TYR A 104 7.64 8.12 4.18
N TYR A 105 8.21 8.67 5.24
CA TYR A 105 7.41 9.22 6.33
C TYR A 105 7.97 10.52 6.86
N VAL A 106 7.07 11.36 7.37
CA VAL A 106 7.39 12.51 8.21
C VAL A 106 6.58 12.36 9.49
N ASP A 107 7.25 12.18 10.59
CA ASP A 107 6.65 11.95 11.90
C ASP A 107 6.84 13.13 12.86
N MET A 108 6.31 13.01 14.08
CA MET A 108 6.45 14.01 15.15
C MET A 108 5.91 15.40 14.76
N LEU A 109 4.94 15.47 13.87
CA LEU A 109 4.43 16.76 13.37
C LEU A 109 3.68 17.55 14.44
N ASP A 110 3.01 16.87 15.38
CA ASP A 110 2.32 17.51 16.49
C ASP A 110 3.28 17.89 17.64
N VAL A 111 4.46 17.28 17.68
CA VAL A 111 5.47 17.52 18.72
C VAL A 111 6.38 18.68 18.34
N TYR A 112 6.72 18.78 17.07
CA TYR A 112 7.60 19.83 16.53
C TYR A 112 6.91 20.62 15.42
N PRO A 113 5.92 21.49 15.75
CA PRO A 113 5.10 22.14 14.73
C PRO A 113 5.81 23.27 13.97
N ASN A 114 6.95 23.77 14.46
CA ASN A 114 7.60 24.97 13.89
C ASN A 114 8.40 24.70 12.62
N ASP A 115 8.79 23.45 12.35
CA ASP A 115 9.62 23.05 11.22
C ASP A 115 8.93 22.09 10.25
N VAL A 116 7.61 21.97 10.37
CA VAL A 116 6.81 21.00 9.58
C VAL A 116 7.00 21.19 8.07
N CYS A 117 6.94 22.42 7.58
CA CYS A 117 7.11 22.71 6.16
C CYS A 117 8.46 22.28 5.62
N ASP A 118 9.54 22.59 6.35
CA ASP A 118 10.89 22.24 5.93
C ASP A 118 11.09 20.73 5.89
N ARG A 119 10.59 20.01 6.88
CA ARG A 119 10.67 18.54 6.95
C ARG A 119 9.86 17.85 5.86
N LEU A 120 8.69 18.38 5.53
CA LEU A 120 7.90 17.88 4.42
C LEU A 120 8.61 18.07 3.07
N ILE A 121 9.20 19.26 2.86
CA ILE A 121 9.95 19.58 1.64
C ILE A 121 11.20 18.68 1.52
N GLU A 122 11.95 18.50 2.60
CA GLU A 122 13.13 17.62 2.60
C GLU A 122 12.78 16.18 2.29
N THR A 123 11.66 15.68 2.84
CA THR A 123 11.21 14.33 2.56
C THR A 123 10.72 14.19 1.13
N ALA A 124 10.01 15.18 0.61
CA ALA A 124 9.55 15.19 -0.78
C ALA A 124 10.71 15.14 -1.79
N LYS A 125 11.85 15.71 -1.48
CA LYS A 125 13.07 15.65 -2.33
C LYS A 125 13.67 14.24 -2.44
N LYS A 126 13.34 13.34 -1.52
CA LYS A 126 13.81 11.94 -1.52
C LYS A 126 12.94 11.03 -2.38
N PHE A 127 11.75 11.50 -2.68
CA PHE A 127 10.77 10.83 -3.54
C PHE A 127 11.05 11.10 -5.02
#